data_eecd1391f40397271fc1a3b3b56b0a84
#
_entry.id   eecd1391f40397271fc1a3b3b56b0a84
#
_cell.length_a   1.000
_cell.length_b   1.000
_cell.length_c   1.000
_cell.angle_alpha   90.00
_cell.angle_beta   90.00
_cell.angle_gamma   90.00
#
_symmetry.space_group_name_H-M   'P 1'
#
loop_
_entity.id
_entity.type
_entity.pdbx_description
1 polymer ?
#
loop_
_entity_poly.entity_id
_entity_poly.type
_entity_poly.pdbx_seq_one_letter_code
_entity_poly.pdbx_strand_id
1 'polypeptide(L)'
;MSNKKDAASLLKRYLIARIPLIVLKTIETARALDMIRDVSLELGQEGWLDEKSFYAHTMSKGVYNLFTNQAVGNTGSSILSAMDFTVKLLRQDQKLNQTMVLTEVPDISGENGDSQRILDLISLASEMYGTVIVFYNNSVWNTLQRHGLIVTLDMPDEEEMYALIKGPLDGNRSQVTIEWDDSDVKEAAATLAGVTQIEATNVMSALLAKGIVKKEDMAEVRSAKNRLFSNISGLERIDVDPAMKDVGGLKGLRD
;
A
#
# COMPACT_ATOMS: atom_id res chain seq x y z
N MET A 1 11.28 -8.03 6.55
CA MET A 1 10.43 -7.23 5.66
C MET A 1 9.35 -6.63 6.53
N SER A 2 8.98 -5.36 6.32
CA SER A 2 7.95 -4.69 7.12
C SER A 2 6.58 -5.09 6.59
N ASN A 3 5.78 -5.78 7.38
CA ASN A 3 4.40 -6.08 7.01
C ASN A 3 3.47 -4.91 7.42
N LYS A 4 2.16 -5.01 7.12
CA LYS A 4 1.19 -3.95 7.45
C LYS A 4 1.20 -3.60 8.94
N LYS A 5 1.35 -4.59 9.84
CA LYS A 5 1.34 -4.37 11.29
C LYS A 5 2.55 -3.57 11.76
N ASP A 6 3.75 -3.91 11.25
CA ASP A 6 4.98 -3.20 11.59
C ASP A 6 4.96 -1.77 11.04
N ALA A 7 4.54 -1.62 9.77
CA ALA A 7 4.39 -0.31 9.15
C ALA A 7 3.38 0.57 9.89
N ALA A 8 2.22 0.03 10.29
CA ALA A 8 1.20 0.72 11.07
C ALA A 8 1.71 1.14 12.45
N SER A 9 2.41 0.24 13.16
CA SER A 9 3.01 0.55 14.46
C SER A 9 4.04 1.67 14.37
N LEU A 10 4.89 1.64 13.34
CA LEU A 10 5.90 2.67 13.10
C LEU A 10 5.24 4.01 12.74
N LEU A 11 4.27 4.00 11.84
CA LEU A 11 3.48 5.17 11.45
C LEU A 11 2.79 5.81 12.66
N LYS A 12 2.13 4.99 13.51
CA LYS A 12 1.47 5.43 14.74
C LYS A 12 2.43 6.19 15.66
N ARG A 13 3.63 5.62 15.88
CA ARG A 13 4.67 6.27 16.69
C ARG A 13 5.12 7.60 16.11
N TYR A 14 5.29 7.70 14.80
CA TYR A 14 5.72 8.93 14.14
C TYR A 14 4.64 10.02 14.19
N LEU A 15 3.37 9.65 14.07
CA LEU A 15 2.24 10.56 14.23
C LEU A 15 2.12 11.09 15.66
N ILE A 16 2.29 10.24 16.68
CA ILE A 16 2.32 10.67 18.08
C ILE A 16 3.51 11.62 18.33
N ALA A 17 4.67 11.32 17.76
CA ALA A 17 5.87 12.14 17.87
C ALA A 17 5.82 13.45 17.04
N ARG A 18 4.74 13.67 16.26
CA ARG A 18 4.57 14.87 15.43
C ARG A 18 5.70 15.08 14.43
N ILE A 19 6.15 14.00 13.80
CA ILE A 19 7.16 14.09 12.74
C ILE A 19 6.56 14.85 11.57
N PRO A 20 7.15 15.98 11.15
CA PRO A 20 6.52 16.86 10.15
C PRO A 20 6.47 16.26 8.74
N LEU A 21 7.42 15.36 8.41
CA LEU A 21 7.42 14.62 7.14
C LEU A 21 7.50 13.12 7.40
N ILE A 22 6.56 12.37 6.84
CA ILE A 22 6.64 10.92 6.76
C ILE A 22 6.65 10.52 5.29
N VAL A 23 7.72 9.88 4.85
CA VAL A 23 7.82 9.31 3.50
C VAL A 23 7.32 7.87 3.54
N LEU A 24 6.20 7.60 2.90
CA LEU A 24 5.63 6.25 2.82
C LEU A 24 6.04 5.61 1.49
N LYS A 25 6.84 4.55 1.58
CA LYS A 25 7.26 3.75 0.42
C LYS A 25 6.31 2.58 0.24
N THR A 26 5.60 2.58 -0.86
CA THR A 26 4.68 1.49 -1.25
C THR A 26 4.27 1.62 -2.70
N ILE A 27 3.91 0.51 -3.31
CA ILE A 27 3.24 0.48 -4.63
C ILE A 27 1.72 0.28 -4.49
N GLU A 28 1.22 0.05 -3.27
CA GLU A 28 -0.17 -0.26 -2.97
C GLU A 28 -0.87 0.93 -2.30
N THR A 29 -1.16 1.97 -3.08
CA THR A 29 -1.76 3.22 -2.58
C THR A 29 -3.05 2.98 -1.78
N ALA A 30 -3.95 2.13 -2.27
CA ALA A 30 -5.22 1.87 -1.58
C ALA A 30 -5.00 1.21 -0.20
N ARG A 31 -4.17 0.16 -0.15
CA ARG A 31 -3.83 -0.55 1.11
C ARG A 31 -3.13 0.37 2.11
N ALA A 32 -2.27 1.27 1.62
CA ALA A 32 -1.60 2.25 2.46
C ALA A 32 -2.58 3.29 3.02
N LEU A 33 -3.53 3.77 2.24
CA LEU A 33 -4.57 4.69 2.71
C LEU A 33 -5.49 4.03 3.74
N ASP A 34 -5.85 2.75 3.56
CA ASP A 34 -6.62 1.98 4.54
C ASP A 34 -5.81 1.81 5.84
N MET A 35 -4.51 1.51 5.75
CA MET A 35 -3.63 1.44 6.93
C MET A 35 -3.56 2.79 7.67
N ILE A 36 -3.43 3.91 6.97
CA ILE A 36 -3.41 5.24 7.60
C ILE A 36 -4.75 5.54 8.27
N ARG A 37 -5.87 5.15 7.63
CA ARG A 37 -7.21 5.30 8.23
C ARG A 37 -7.33 4.48 9.51
N ASP A 38 -6.94 3.20 9.49
CA ASP A 38 -6.98 2.32 10.67
C ASP A 38 -6.17 2.94 11.82
N VAL A 39 -4.94 3.41 11.55
CA VAL A 39 -4.08 4.08 12.53
C VAL A 39 -4.72 5.38 13.04
N SER A 40 -5.38 6.17 12.19
CA SER A 40 -6.06 7.40 12.62
C SER A 40 -7.22 7.13 13.58
N LEU A 41 -7.97 6.05 13.34
CA LEU A 41 -9.05 5.59 14.23
C LEU A 41 -8.52 5.16 15.59
N GLU A 42 -7.44 4.36 15.62
CA GLU A 42 -6.79 3.97 16.86
C GLU A 42 -6.30 5.18 17.67
N LEU A 43 -5.65 6.14 17.00
CA LEU A 43 -5.16 7.36 17.63
C LEU A 43 -6.30 8.22 18.19
N GLY A 44 -7.44 8.26 17.49
CA GLY A 44 -8.66 8.92 17.97
C GLY A 44 -9.23 8.25 19.21
N GLN A 45 -9.34 6.92 19.22
CA GLN A 45 -9.82 6.15 20.36
C GLN A 45 -8.91 6.27 21.59
N GLU A 46 -7.62 6.36 21.38
CA GLU A 46 -6.62 6.55 22.44
C GLU A 46 -6.49 8.01 22.90
N GLY A 47 -7.15 8.95 22.24
CA GLY A 47 -7.13 10.38 22.58
C GLY A 47 -5.85 11.12 22.21
N TRP A 48 -5.01 10.55 21.34
CA TRP A 48 -3.78 11.19 20.88
C TRP A 48 -4.01 12.23 19.77
N LEU A 49 -4.91 11.92 18.84
CA LEU A 49 -5.23 12.74 17.68
C LEU A 49 -6.73 12.65 17.39
N ASP A 50 -7.28 13.69 16.76
CA ASP A 50 -8.66 13.63 16.22
C ASP A 50 -8.61 12.91 14.87
N GLU A 51 -9.33 11.78 14.73
CA GLU A 51 -9.43 11.04 13.47
C GLU A 51 -9.96 11.90 12.31
N LYS A 52 -10.71 12.95 12.62
CA LYS A 52 -11.23 13.92 11.62
C LYS A 52 -10.17 14.89 11.13
N SER A 53 -8.99 14.94 11.75
CA SER A 53 -7.88 15.80 11.35
C SER A 53 -7.02 15.23 10.21
N PHE A 54 -7.39 14.08 9.65
CA PHE A 54 -6.68 13.41 8.57
C PHE A 54 -7.34 13.70 7.22
N TYR A 55 -6.55 14.24 6.32
CA TYR A 55 -6.95 14.54 4.94
C TYR A 55 -6.05 13.80 3.96
N ALA A 56 -6.59 13.44 2.81
CA ALA A 56 -5.82 12.82 1.74
C ALA A 56 -6.12 13.51 0.40
N HIS A 57 -5.14 13.49 -0.48
CA HIS A 57 -5.26 13.92 -1.86
C HIS A 57 -4.96 12.76 -2.79
N THR A 58 -5.84 12.58 -3.77
CA THR A 58 -5.60 11.77 -4.97
C THR A 58 -6.01 12.58 -6.21
N MET A 59 -5.37 12.35 -7.36
CA MET A 59 -5.73 13.05 -8.59
C MET A 59 -7.19 12.80 -9.02
N SER A 60 -7.75 11.65 -8.68
CA SER A 60 -9.12 11.30 -9.03
C SER A 60 -10.19 11.95 -8.14
N LYS A 61 -9.88 12.21 -6.86
CA LYS A 61 -10.85 12.73 -5.88
C LYS A 61 -10.57 14.17 -5.46
N GLY A 62 -9.38 14.72 -5.75
CA GLY A 62 -8.90 15.94 -5.12
C GLY A 62 -8.64 15.73 -3.63
N VAL A 63 -8.77 16.77 -2.81
CA VAL A 63 -8.63 16.67 -1.36
C VAL A 63 -9.93 16.20 -0.71
N TYR A 64 -9.82 15.23 0.16
CA TYR A 64 -10.96 14.69 0.92
C TYR A 64 -10.54 14.35 2.36
N ASN A 65 -11.52 14.35 3.26
CA ASN A 65 -11.30 13.87 4.62
C ASN A 65 -11.19 12.35 4.61
N LEU A 66 -10.09 11.81 5.16
CA LEU A 66 -9.79 10.37 5.10
C LEU A 66 -10.78 9.52 5.88
N PHE A 67 -11.35 10.06 6.97
CA PHE A 67 -12.31 9.36 7.80
C PHE A 67 -13.71 9.31 7.16
N THR A 68 -14.25 10.49 6.74
CA THR A 68 -15.60 10.58 6.18
C THR A 68 -15.67 10.24 4.71
N ASN A 69 -14.53 10.18 4.02
CA ASN A 69 -14.38 10.03 2.56
C ASN A 69 -15.12 11.14 1.76
N GLN A 70 -15.41 12.28 2.39
CA GLN A 70 -16.08 13.41 1.76
C GLN A 70 -15.05 14.39 1.20
N ALA A 71 -15.29 14.86 -0.02
CA ALA A 71 -14.47 15.91 -0.62
C ALA A 71 -14.54 17.20 0.22
N VAL A 72 -13.41 17.88 0.33
CA VAL A 72 -13.30 19.12 1.12
C VAL A 72 -13.27 20.31 0.17
N GLY A 73 -14.42 20.99 0.08
CA GLY A 73 -14.56 22.20 -0.72
C GLY A 73 -14.36 21.98 -2.23
N ASN A 74 -14.16 23.08 -2.96
CA ASN A 74 -13.84 23.05 -4.38
C ASN A 74 -12.30 23.07 -4.58
N THR A 75 -11.61 22.11 -3.97
CA THR A 75 -10.17 21.93 -4.19
C THR A 75 -9.97 21.27 -5.53
N GLY A 76 -9.18 21.86 -6.41
CA GLY A 76 -8.83 21.23 -7.67
C GLY A 76 -8.13 19.87 -7.44
N SER A 77 -8.14 19.03 -8.48
CA SER A 77 -7.49 17.69 -8.42
C SER A 77 -5.95 17.74 -8.53
N SER A 78 -5.36 18.91 -8.78
CA SER A 78 -3.91 19.04 -8.92
C SER A 78 -3.20 18.96 -7.57
N ILE A 79 -1.99 18.43 -7.57
CA ILE A 79 -1.12 18.39 -6.39
C ILE A 79 -0.84 19.80 -5.84
N LEU A 80 -0.72 20.80 -6.70
CA LEU A 80 -0.51 22.19 -6.29
C LEU A 80 -1.70 22.72 -5.49
N SER A 81 -2.93 22.42 -5.94
CA SER A 81 -4.14 22.79 -5.20
C SER A 81 -4.20 22.09 -3.83
N ALA A 82 -3.73 20.86 -3.75
CA ALA A 82 -3.63 20.12 -2.49
C ALA A 82 -2.59 20.74 -1.54
N MET A 83 -1.45 21.15 -2.06
CA MET A 83 -0.42 21.86 -1.27
C MET A 83 -0.95 23.20 -0.75
N ASP A 84 -1.62 24.00 -1.60
CA ASP A 84 -2.24 25.27 -1.18
C ASP A 84 -3.33 25.05 -0.13
N PHE A 85 -4.11 24.00 -0.28
CA PHE A 85 -5.10 23.61 0.74
C PHE A 85 -4.40 23.23 2.05
N THR A 86 -3.30 22.50 1.99
CA THR A 86 -2.55 22.07 3.18
C THR A 86 -1.99 23.28 3.94
N VAL A 87 -1.48 24.28 3.24
CA VAL A 87 -1.05 25.54 3.86
C VAL A 87 -2.19 26.22 4.61
N LYS A 88 -3.39 26.29 3.98
CA LYS A 88 -4.58 26.86 4.64
C LYS A 88 -5.01 26.02 5.84
N LEU A 89 -5.00 24.70 5.70
CA LEU A 89 -5.36 23.75 6.76
C LEU A 89 -4.46 23.91 7.98
N LEU A 90 -3.15 23.96 7.78
CA LEU A 90 -2.16 24.09 8.85
C LEU A 90 -2.23 25.46 9.55
N ARG A 91 -2.63 26.52 8.85
CA ARG A 91 -2.76 27.89 9.41
C ARG A 91 -4.09 28.16 10.11
N GLN A 92 -5.00 27.19 10.20
CA GLN A 92 -6.25 27.38 10.91
C GLN A 92 -6.00 27.40 12.42
N ASP A 93 -6.15 28.58 13.04
CA ASP A 93 -5.76 28.94 14.43
C ASP A 93 -6.33 28.06 15.57
N GLN A 94 -7.23 27.15 15.29
CA GLN A 94 -7.87 26.33 16.32
C GLN A 94 -7.71 24.82 16.13
N LYS A 95 -7.00 24.38 15.08
CA LYS A 95 -6.84 22.96 14.77
C LYS A 95 -5.35 22.61 14.71
N LEU A 96 -4.78 22.36 15.86
CA LEU A 96 -3.45 21.75 15.94
C LEU A 96 -3.51 20.30 15.41
N ASN A 97 -2.38 19.80 14.93
CA ASN A 97 -2.20 18.38 14.62
C ASN A 97 -2.90 17.89 13.36
N GLN A 98 -3.01 18.74 12.34
CA GLN A 98 -3.56 18.33 11.06
C GLN A 98 -2.58 17.39 10.33
N THR A 99 -3.10 16.34 9.71
CA THR A 99 -2.32 15.41 8.89
C THR A 99 -2.82 15.45 7.45
N MET A 100 -1.90 15.67 6.51
CA MET A 100 -2.18 15.64 5.07
C MET A 100 -1.43 14.49 4.42
N VAL A 101 -2.13 13.66 3.66
CA VAL A 101 -1.58 12.56 2.87
C VAL A 101 -1.59 12.95 1.40
N LEU A 102 -0.42 13.02 0.77
CA LEU A 102 -0.22 13.30 -0.64
C LEU A 102 0.23 12.01 -1.34
N THR A 103 -0.67 11.39 -2.11
CA THR A 103 -0.39 10.09 -2.73
C THR A 103 0.39 10.17 -4.03
N GLU A 104 0.39 11.35 -4.66
CA GLU A 104 1.03 11.59 -5.95
C GLU A 104 1.81 12.89 -5.87
N VAL A 105 3.06 12.79 -5.42
CA VAL A 105 3.96 13.96 -5.36
C VAL A 105 4.85 14.01 -6.59
N PRO A 106 5.26 15.20 -7.03
CA PRO A 106 6.24 15.35 -8.12
C PRO A 106 7.61 14.79 -7.71
N ASP A 107 8.58 14.87 -8.59
CA ASP A 107 9.95 14.43 -8.28
C ASP A 107 10.56 15.26 -7.15
N ILE A 108 10.86 14.59 -6.04
CA ILE A 108 11.51 15.16 -4.84
C ILE A 108 12.87 14.50 -4.56
N SER A 109 13.49 13.90 -5.59
CA SER A 109 14.80 13.23 -5.45
C SER A 109 15.96 14.21 -5.40
N GLY A 110 15.77 15.44 -5.89
CA GLY A 110 16.77 16.49 -5.95
C GLY A 110 16.19 17.87 -5.65
N GLU A 111 17.03 18.89 -5.68
CA GLU A 111 16.63 20.29 -5.53
C GLU A 111 15.95 20.79 -6.82
N ASN A 112 14.66 21.12 -6.71
CA ASN A 112 13.84 21.70 -7.77
C ASN A 112 12.71 22.53 -7.16
N GLY A 113 11.89 23.21 -8.00
CA GLY A 113 10.80 24.06 -7.52
C GLY A 113 9.74 23.32 -6.72
N ASP A 114 9.47 22.05 -7.04
CA ASP A 114 8.47 21.24 -6.34
C ASP A 114 9.00 20.73 -5.01
N SER A 115 10.26 20.29 -4.95
CA SER A 115 10.88 19.87 -3.68
C SER A 115 11.05 21.04 -2.71
N GLN A 116 11.31 22.25 -3.20
CA GLN A 116 11.33 23.47 -2.39
C GLN A 116 9.94 23.80 -1.82
N ARG A 117 8.87 23.69 -2.62
CA ARG A 117 7.49 23.88 -2.12
C ARG A 117 7.12 22.87 -1.03
N ILE A 118 7.53 21.61 -1.19
CA ILE A 118 7.32 20.60 -0.16
C ILE A 118 8.13 20.93 1.09
N LEU A 119 9.35 21.43 0.96
CA LEU A 119 10.17 21.86 2.09
C LEU A 119 9.50 23.00 2.87
N ASP A 120 8.95 24.01 2.17
CA ASP A 120 8.20 25.09 2.80
C ASP A 120 6.96 24.58 3.55
N LEU A 121 6.25 23.63 2.93
CA LEU A 121 5.07 22.99 3.53
C LEU A 121 5.43 22.22 4.81
N ILE A 122 6.54 21.49 4.79
CA ILE A 122 7.04 20.72 5.94
C ILE A 122 7.54 21.64 7.05
N SER A 123 8.18 22.74 6.70
CA SER A 123 8.59 23.77 7.67
C SER A 123 7.37 24.33 8.41
N LEU A 124 6.32 24.67 7.67
CA LEU A 124 5.04 25.09 8.26
C LEU A 124 4.40 24.00 9.12
N ALA A 125 4.41 22.74 8.64
CA ALA A 125 3.89 21.62 9.42
C ALA A 125 4.63 21.44 10.74
N SER A 126 5.95 21.61 10.74
CA SER A 126 6.77 21.58 11.96
C SER A 126 6.38 22.67 12.95
N GLU A 127 6.14 23.90 12.47
CA GLU A 127 5.71 25.03 13.32
C GLU A 127 4.32 24.82 13.93
N MET A 128 3.43 24.20 13.17
CA MET A 128 2.02 24.01 13.54
C MET A 128 1.73 22.63 14.14
N TYR A 129 2.77 21.86 14.47
CA TYR A 129 2.63 20.48 14.99
C TYR A 129 1.82 19.56 14.07
N GLY A 130 1.77 19.85 12.78
CA GLY A 130 1.13 19.02 11.77
C GLY A 130 2.06 17.97 11.19
N THR A 131 1.51 17.09 10.36
CA THR A 131 2.27 16.06 9.64
C THR A 131 1.87 16.02 8.17
N VAL A 132 2.84 15.94 7.29
CA VAL A 132 2.65 15.67 5.86
C VAL A 132 3.20 14.27 5.57
N ILE A 133 2.33 13.38 5.08
CA ILE A 133 2.69 12.05 4.60
C ILE A 133 2.77 12.11 3.09
N VAL A 134 3.91 11.75 2.50
CA VAL A 134 4.09 11.69 1.05
C VAL A 134 4.34 10.25 0.61
N PHE A 135 3.66 9.81 -0.45
CA PHE A 135 3.94 8.51 -1.08
C PHE A 135 5.03 8.72 -2.12
N TYR A 136 6.21 8.13 -1.86
CA TYR A 136 7.35 8.30 -2.74
C TYR A 136 8.34 7.14 -2.62
N ASN A 137 8.59 6.44 -3.72
CA ASN A 137 9.38 5.20 -3.72
C ASN A 137 10.87 5.41 -4.02
N ASN A 138 11.24 6.55 -4.62
CA ASN A 138 12.62 6.85 -4.95
C ASN A 138 13.39 7.44 -3.76
N SER A 139 14.65 7.78 -3.97
CA SER A 139 15.45 8.53 -3.00
C SER A 139 14.90 9.95 -2.82
N VAL A 140 14.78 10.42 -1.60
CA VAL A 140 14.32 11.77 -1.28
C VAL A 140 15.53 12.70 -1.19
N TRP A 141 15.39 13.93 -1.67
CA TRP A 141 16.42 14.96 -1.52
C TRP A 141 16.89 15.09 -0.07
N ASN A 142 18.21 15.12 0.13
CA ASN A 142 18.83 15.09 1.47
C ASN A 142 18.30 16.18 2.42
N THR A 143 17.97 17.36 1.90
CA THR A 143 17.41 18.45 2.71
C THR A 143 16.04 18.08 3.26
N LEU A 144 15.16 17.53 2.43
CA LEU A 144 13.84 17.03 2.85
C LEU A 144 13.97 15.85 3.83
N GLN A 145 14.88 14.93 3.54
CA GLN A 145 15.08 13.73 4.36
C GLN A 145 15.45 14.06 5.81
N ARG A 146 16.12 15.19 6.07
CA ARG A 146 16.48 15.65 7.43
C ARG A 146 15.25 16.04 8.28
N HIS A 147 14.13 16.35 7.66
CA HIS A 147 12.89 16.76 8.33
C HIS A 147 11.91 15.59 8.54
N GLY A 148 12.24 14.38 8.08
CA GLY A 148 11.28 13.30 8.07
C GLY A 148 11.85 11.93 8.36
N LEU A 149 10.93 10.98 8.45
CA LEU A 149 11.23 9.57 8.63
C LEU A 149 10.53 8.75 7.55
N ILE A 150 11.06 7.56 7.28
CA ILE A 150 10.56 6.66 6.24
C ILE A 150 9.77 5.53 6.90
N VAL A 151 8.61 5.22 6.33
CA VAL A 151 7.82 4.02 6.59
C VAL A 151 7.75 3.23 5.28
N THR A 152 8.06 1.95 5.31
CA THR A 152 7.91 1.07 4.15
C THR A 152 6.76 0.11 4.39
N LEU A 153 5.82 0.07 3.44
CA LEU A 153 4.74 -0.90 3.39
C LEU A 153 5.02 -1.84 2.23
N ASP A 154 5.57 -2.99 2.54
CA ASP A 154 5.86 -4.05 1.58
C ASP A 154 4.57 -4.77 1.14
N MET A 155 4.69 -5.68 0.17
CA MET A 155 3.59 -6.54 -0.27
C MET A 155 2.99 -7.33 0.88
N PRO A 156 1.72 -7.75 0.78
CA PRO A 156 1.10 -8.61 1.76
C PRO A 156 1.93 -9.86 2.03
N ASP A 157 2.17 -10.14 3.30
CA ASP A 157 2.76 -11.40 3.74
C ASP A 157 1.72 -12.53 3.77
N GLU A 158 2.15 -13.72 4.16
CA GLU A 158 1.27 -14.90 4.19
C GLU A 158 0.08 -14.72 5.17
N GLU A 159 0.27 -14.06 6.31
CA GLU A 159 -0.79 -13.82 7.30
C GLU A 159 -1.85 -12.85 6.76
N GLU A 160 -1.41 -11.76 6.14
CA GLU A 160 -2.32 -10.81 5.50
C GLU A 160 -3.04 -11.46 4.31
N MET A 161 -2.30 -12.22 3.49
CA MET A 161 -2.84 -12.91 2.34
C MET A 161 -3.90 -13.94 2.75
N TYR A 162 -3.67 -14.66 3.84
CA TYR A 162 -4.65 -15.58 4.41
C TYR A 162 -5.97 -14.86 4.75
N ALA A 163 -5.89 -13.71 5.40
CA ALA A 163 -7.09 -12.92 5.74
C ALA A 163 -7.81 -12.40 4.48
N LEU A 164 -7.04 -11.95 3.47
CA LEU A 164 -7.54 -11.47 2.18
C LEU A 164 -8.26 -12.56 1.37
N ILE A 165 -7.84 -13.80 1.49
CA ILE A 165 -8.44 -14.95 0.80
C ILE A 165 -9.64 -15.47 1.58
N LYS A 166 -9.49 -15.66 2.90
CA LYS A 166 -10.53 -16.25 3.74
C LYS A 166 -11.79 -15.41 3.81
N GLY A 167 -11.66 -14.09 3.96
CA GLY A 167 -12.81 -13.19 4.08
C GLY A 167 -13.81 -13.32 2.92
N PRO A 168 -13.39 -13.14 1.65
CA PRO A 168 -14.27 -13.35 0.49
C PRO A 168 -14.82 -14.77 0.35
N LEU A 169 -14.03 -15.81 0.66
CA LEU A 169 -14.51 -17.19 0.62
C LEU A 169 -15.65 -17.40 1.63
N ASP A 170 -15.46 -17.00 2.89
CA ASP A 170 -16.46 -17.15 3.93
C ASP A 170 -17.73 -16.32 3.64
N GLY A 171 -17.55 -15.09 3.10
CA GLY A 171 -18.67 -14.22 2.72
C GLY A 171 -19.52 -14.76 1.56
N ASN A 172 -18.96 -15.59 0.69
CA ASN A 172 -19.65 -16.11 -0.49
C ASN A 172 -20.13 -17.57 -0.35
N ARG A 173 -19.94 -18.24 0.80
CA ARG A 173 -20.38 -19.64 1.04
C ARG A 173 -21.88 -19.88 0.81
N SER A 174 -22.72 -18.84 0.88
CA SER A 174 -24.15 -18.96 0.60
C SER A 174 -24.48 -18.98 -0.91
N GLN A 175 -23.58 -18.50 -1.75
CA GLN A 175 -23.79 -18.34 -3.20
C GLN A 175 -22.87 -19.23 -4.03
N VAL A 176 -21.73 -19.62 -3.48
CA VAL A 176 -20.68 -20.40 -4.16
C VAL A 176 -20.40 -21.66 -3.35
N THR A 177 -20.34 -22.80 -4.04
CA THR A 177 -19.88 -24.04 -3.41
C THR A 177 -18.36 -23.99 -3.24
N ILE A 178 -17.88 -24.04 -1.99
CA ILE A 178 -16.46 -23.94 -1.66
C ILE A 178 -16.02 -25.25 -1.01
N GLU A 179 -15.21 -26.03 -1.74
CA GLU A 179 -14.63 -27.29 -1.27
C GLU A 179 -13.31 -27.11 -0.50
N TRP A 180 -12.74 -25.89 -0.56
CA TRP A 180 -11.52 -25.58 0.17
C TRP A 180 -11.72 -25.60 1.67
N ASP A 181 -10.84 -26.29 2.36
CA ASP A 181 -10.69 -26.24 3.81
C ASP A 181 -9.64 -25.19 4.22
N ASP A 182 -9.39 -25.08 5.53
CA ASP A 182 -8.44 -24.09 6.09
C ASP A 182 -6.99 -24.35 5.62
N SER A 183 -6.64 -25.60 5.32
CA SER A 183 -5.32 -25.96 4.79
C SER A 183 -5.14 -25.46 3.34
N ASP A 184 -6.20 -25.60 2.51
CA ASP A 184 -6.19 -25.11 1.14
C ASP A 184 -6.08 -23.58 1.10
N VAL A 185 -6.76 -22.87 2.01
CA VAL A 185 -6.67 -21.41 2.14
C VAL A 185 -5.26 -20.99 2.54
N LYS A 186 -4.60 -21.69 3.46
CA LYS A 186 -3.22 -21.43 3.85
C LYS A 186 -2.25 -21.67 2.70
N GLU A 187 -2.44 -22.73 1.94
CA GLU A 187 -1.63 -23.02 0.76
C GLU A 187 -1.79 -21.93 -0.31
N ALA A 188 -3.01 -21.44 -0.56
CA ALA A 188 -3.27 -20.34 -1.45
C ALA A 188 -2.59 -19.04 -0.95
N ALA A 189 -2.65 -18.77 0.35
CA ALA A 189 -2.00 -17.62 0.98
C ALA A 189 -0.48 -17.66 0.82
N ALA A 190 0.14 -18.78 1.15
CA ALA A 190 1.57 -18.98 0.94
C ALA A 190 1.96 -18.88 -0.54
N THR A 191 1.09 -19.39 -1.43
CA THR A 191 1.30 -19.27 -2.88
C THR A 191 1.25 -17.83 -3.33
N LEU A 192 0.27 -17.03 -2.92
CA LEU A 192 0.08 -15.64 -3.34
C LEU A 192 0.88 -14.63 -2.51
N ALA A 193 1.58 -15.03 -1.45
CA ALA A 193 2.44 -14.13 -0.71
C ALA A 193 3.44 -13.41 -1.63
N GLY A 194 3.56 -12.08 -1.47
CA GLY A 194 4.42 -11.24 -2.30
C GLY A 194 3.80 -10.72 -3.61
N VAL A 195 2.50 -10.99 -3.87
CA VAL A 195 1.74 -10.25 -4.89
C VAL A 195 0.94 -9.13 -4.23
N THR A 196 0.48 -8.15 -5.01
CA THR A 196 -0.34 -7.06 -4.49
C THR A 196 -1.71 -7.54 -4.02
N GLN A 197 -2.31 -6.81 -3.09
CA GLN A 197 -3.69 -7.07 -2.65
C GLN A 197 -4.68 -7.12 -3.82
N ILE A 198 -4.54 -6.19 -4.78
CA ILE A 198 -5.42 -6.11 -5.96
C ILE A 198 -5.28 -7.37 -6.82
N GLU A 199 -4.05 -7.79 -7.09
CA GLU A 199 -3.77 -9.00 -7.88
C GLU A 199 -4.34 -10.25 -7.22
N ALA A 200 -4.11 -10.41 -5.92
CA ALA A 200 -4.68 -11.51 -5.14
C ALA A 200 -6.22 -11.49 -5.17
N THR A 201 -6.83 -10.32 -4.96
CA THR A 201 -8.29 -10.15 -5.01
C THR A 201 -8.84 -10.52 -6.39
N ASN A 202 -8.16 -10.12 -7.47
CA ASN A 202 -8.58 -10.47 -8.84
C ASN A 202 -8.53 -11.99 -9.09
N VAL A 203 -7.48 -12.67 -8.62
CA VAL A 203 -7.38 -14.13 -8.72
C VAL A 203 -8.53 -14.80 -7.97
N MET A 204 -8.80 -14.39 -6.74
CA MET A 204 -9.88 -14.96 -5.93
C MET A 204 -11.26 -14.66 -6.51
N SER A 205 -11.47 -13.45 -7.02
CA SER A 205 -12.74 -13.08 -7.69
C SER A 205 -12.99 -13.92 -8.93
N ALA A 206 -11.95 -14.21 -9.72
CA ALA A 206 -12.07 -15.08 -10.89
C ALA A 206 -12.42 -16.52 -10.50
N LEU A 207 -11.87 -17.04 -9.42
CA LEU A 207 -12.22 -18.37 -8.89
C LEU A 207 -13.66 -18.42 -8.39
N LEU A 208 -14.10 -17.44 -7.60
CA LEU A 208 -15.46 -17.35 -7.08
C LEU A 208 -16.50 -17.22 -8.20
N ALA A 209 -16.17 -16.52 -9.28
CA ALA A 209 -17.06 -16.35 -10.44
C ALA A 209 -17.39 -17.67 -11.15
N LYS A 210 -16.65 -18.75 -10.93
CA LYS A 210 -16.99 -20.09 -11.44
C LYS A 210 -18.22 -20.71 -10.76
N GLY A 211 -18.66 -20.18 -9.61
CA GLY A 211 -19.75 -20.73 -8.81
C GLY A 211 -19.37 -21.96 -7.97
N ILE A 212 -18.22 -22.59 -8.25
CA ILE A 212 -17.67 -23.72 -7.48
C ILE A 212 -16.15 -23.52 -7.39
N VAL A 213 -15.62 -23.56 -6.18
CA VAL A 213 -14.16 -23.54 -5.92
C VAL A 213 -13.75 -24.93 -5.45
N LYS A 214 -12.99 -25.64 -6.29
CA LYS A 214 -12.54 -27.01 -6.05
C LYS A 214 -11.09 -27.07 -5.61
N LYS A 215 -10.65 -28.18 -5.02
CA LYS A 215 -9.25 -28.39 -4.64
C LYS A 215 -8.28 -28.32 -5.83
N GLU A 216 -8.70 -28.76 -7.01
CA GLU A 216 -7.90 -28.69 -8.24
C GLU A 216 -7.62 -27.24 -8.69
N ASP A 217 -8.44 -26.27 -8.29
CA ASP A 217 -8.26 -24.84 -8.64
C ASP A 217 -6.99 -24.23 -8.02
N MET A 218 -6.35 -24.92 -7.09
CA MET A 218 -5.03 -24.53 -6.59
C MET A 218 -3.97 -24.45 -7.72
N ALA A 219 -4.09 -25.29 -8.73
CA ALA A 219 -3.23 -25.20 -9.91
C ALA A 219 -3.41 -23.87 -10.66
N GLU A 220 -4.63 -23.34 -10.71
CA GLU A 220 -4.92 -22.05 -11.33
C GLU A 220 -4.33 -20.89 -10.52
N VAL A 221 -4.39 -20.95 -9.18
CA VAL A 221 -3.75 -19.97 -8.30
C VAL A 221 -2.23 -19.92 -8.53
N ARG A 222 -1.58 -21.09 -8.63
CA ARG A 222 -0.14 -21.18 -8.93
C ARG A 222 0.18 -20.64 -10.32
N SER A 223 -0.65 -20.96 -11.32
CA SER A 223 -0.50 -20.46 -12.69
C SER A 223 -0.69 -18.94 -12.75
N ALA A 224 -1.68 -18.39 -12.03
CA ALA A 224 -1.90 -16.95 -11.92
C ALA A 224 -0.68 -16.24 -11.34
N LYS A 225 -0.12 -16.72 -10.22
CA LYS A 225 1.12 -16.18 -9.66
C LYS A 225 2.26 -16.17 -10.67
N ASN A 226 2.50 -17.28 -11.37
CA ASN A 226 3.57 -17.36 -12.37
C ASN A 226 3.40 -16.32 -13.49
N ARG A 227 2.16 -16.09 -13.97
CA ARG A 227 1.86 -15.04 -14.95
C ARG A 227 2.12 -13.63 -14.43
N LEU A 228 1.75 -13.35 -13.17
CA LEU A 228 2.00 -12.05 -12.55
C LEU A 228 3.50 -11.77 -12.46
N PHE A 229 4.30 -12.73 -12.02
CA PHE A 229 5.75 -12.56 -11.93
C PHE A 229 6.45 -12.49 -13.29
N SER A 230 6.00 -13.21 -14.31
CA SER A 230 6.58 -13.12 -15.65
C SER A 230 6.35 -11.74 -16.28
N ASN A 231 5.19 -11.12 -16.04
CA ASN A 231 4.88 -9.78 -16.52
C ASN A 231 5.73 -8.69 -15.87
N ILE A 232 6.11 -8.87 -14.59
CA ILE A 232 6.95 -7.91 -13.85
C ILE A 232 8.42 -8.03 -14.26
N SER A 233 8.91 -9.24 -14.48
CA SER A 233 10.33 -9.51 -14.71
C SER A 233 10.74 -9.44 -16.19
N GLY A 234 9.80 -9.41 -17.13
CA GLY A 234 10.10 -9.54 -18.57
C GLY A 234 10.79 -10.88 -18.92
N LEU A 235 10.81 -11.83 -17.99
CA LEU A 235 11.40 -13.16 -18.17
C LEU A 235 10.29 -14.13 -18.57
N GLU A 236 10.28 -14.59 -19.80
CA GLU A 236 9.54 -15.78 -20.18
C GLU A 236 10.08 -16.98 -19.39
N ARG A 237 9.28 -17.54 -18.51
CA ARG A 237 9.60 -18.79 -17.84
C ARG A 237 9.37 -19.90 -18.86
N ILE A 238 10.43 -20.48 -19.39
CA ILE A 238 10.36 -21.71 -20.14
C ILE A 238 10.00 -22.81 -19.12
N ASP A 239 8.79 -23.33 -19.18
CA ASP A 239 8.42 -24.55 -18.46
C ASP A 239 9.27 -25.68 -19.01
N VAL A 240 10.35 -25.99 -18.34
CA VAL A 240 11.16 -27.18 -18.64
C VAL A 240 10.38 -28.36 -18.11
N ASP A 241 9.77 -29.11 -19.02
CA ASP A 241 9.18 -30.41 -18.72
C ASP A 241 10.23 -31.25 -17.95
N PRO A 242 9.91 -31.79 -16.76
CA PRO A 242 10.86 -32.59 -15.99
C PRO A 242 11.23 -33.93 -16.63
N ALA A 243 10.77 -34.23 -17.81
CA ALA A 243 11.29 -35.32 -18.64
C ALA A 243 12.70 -34.98 -19.18
N MET A 244 13.64 -34.73 -18.27
CA MET A 244 15.06 -34.56 -18.60
C MET A 244 15.66 -35.85 -19.21
N LYS A 245 15.42 -36.10 -20.47
CA LYS A 245 16.19 -37.08 -21.26
C LYS A 245 17.14 -36.45 -22.26
N ASP A 246 17.11 -35.14 -22.44
CA ASP A 246 17.94 -34.43 -23.42
C ASP A 246 18.73 -33.25 -22.81
N VAL A 247 19.55 -33.49 -21.79
CA VAL A 247 20.69 -32.62 -21.55
C VAL A 247 21.83 -33.10 -22.43
N GLY A 248 21.74 -32.77 -23.70
CA GLY A 248 22.84 -32.90 -24.63
C GLY A 248 23.91 -31.88 -24.29
N GLY A 249 25.08 -32.31 -23.87
CA GLY A 249 26.25 -31.42 -23.78
C GLY A 249 27.34 -31.77 -22.77
N LEU A 250 27.20 -32.79 -21.96
CA LEU A 250 28.27 -33.21 -21.02
C LEU A 250 28.75 -34.65 -21.24
N LYS A 251 29.17 -34.94 -22.48
CA LYS A 251 29.84 -36.22 -22.80
C LYS A 251 31.30 -36.29 -22.33
N GLY A 252 31.82 -35.29 -21.64
CA GLY A 252 33.21 -35.20 -21.20
C GLY A 252 33.46 -35.29 -19.70
N LEU A 253 32.47 -35.67 -18.87
CA LEU A 253 32.61 -35.75 -17.40
C LEU A 253 32.20 -37.14 -16.85
N ARG A 254 32.50 -38.21 -17.64
CA ARG A 254 32.42 -39.60 -17.21
C ARG A 254 33.68 -40.32 -17.68
N ASP A 255 34.79 -40.06 -17.04
CA ASP A 255 35.95 -40.94 -16.89
C ASP A 255 36.69 -40.56 -15.58
#